data_32629d8d1f462e31fe256f0339375792
#
_entry.id   32629d8d1f462e31fe256f0339375792
#
_cell.length_a   1.000
_cell.length_b   1.000
_cell.length_c   1.000
_cell.angle_alpha   90.00
_cell.angle_beta   90.00
_cell.angle_gamma   90.00
#
_symmetry.space_group_name_H-M   'P 1'
#
loop_
_entity.id
_entity.type
_entity.pdbx_description
1 polymer ?
#
loop_
_entity_poly.entity_id
_entity_poly.type
_entity_poly.pdbx_seq_one_letter_code
_entity_poly.pdbx_strand_id
1 'polypeptide(L)'
;MVRQIQGRYDVSERCACRFLGFERTALRYVPQRPLRDAPLRAKLREMAALYPRWGLPRLQWRLEREGMHVNHKRTERLYRLEGLAVRRRRRKRVAVPRVPRPVVTQPNDTWGIDFVSDQLASGRRFRCFTVVDHCTREAPGLTVAHSLPSEAVIRALDAMIAERGQPARLSLDNGSEFRSRAFDAWAADRGIELLFIQPGKPIQNTFCESFNSRLRDECLNAHWFLSLADAQFHIEQWRRRYNTERPHESCFPLTPAEFAQTFTASP
;
A
#
# COMPACT_ATOMS: atom_id res chain seq x y z
N MET A 1 33.07 34.45 -14.58
CA MET A 1 33.67 35.32 -15.63
C MET A 1 33.40 36.80 -15.34
N VAL A 2 32.14 37.33 -15.35
CA VAL A 2 31.88 38.79 -15.10
C VAL A 2 32.47 39.24 -13.76
N ARG A 3 32.20 38.54 -12.66
CA ARG A 3 32.76 38.85 -11.32
C ARG A 3 34.28 38.78 -11.25
N GLN A 4 34.91 37.93 -12.04
CA GLN A 4 36.38 37.83 -12.12
C GLN A 4 37.00 39.05 -12.84
N ILE A 5 36.34 39.53 -13.90
CA ILE A 5 36.77 40.74 -14.61
C ILE A 5 36.61 41.96 -13.71
N GLN A 6 35.49 42.05 -13.00
CA GLN A 6 35.29 43.13 -12.02
C GLN A 6 36.40 43.17 -10.94
N GLY A 7 36.72 42.02 -10.34
CA GLY A 7 37.77 41.97 -9.33
C GLY A 7 39.18 42.13 -9.85
N ARG A 8 39.45 41.84 -11.14
CA ARG A 8 40.79 41.92 -11.72
C ARG A 8 41.10 43.31 -12.28
N TYR A 9 40.11 44.01 -12.82
CA TYR A 9 40.26 45.26 -13.53
C TYR A 9 39.55 46.44 -12.88
N ASP A 10 38.95 46.24 -11.70
CA ASP A 10 38.20 47.26 -10.94
C ASP A 10 37.17 48.03 -11.79
N VAL A 11 36.47 47.30 -12.66
CA VAL A 11 35.46 47.87 -13.54
C VAL A 11 34.05 47.62 -13.03
N SER A 12 33.13 48.52 -13.37
CA SER A 12 31.71 48.35 -12.99
C SER A 12 31.09 47.12 -13.65
N GLU A 13 30.07 46.54 -13.00
CA GLU A 13 29.27 45.45 -13.53
C GLU A 13 28.75 45.74 -14.94
N ARG A 14 28.30 46.97 -15.17
CA ARG A 14 27.82 47.42 -16.49
C ARG A 14 28.90 47.33 -17.57
N CYS A 15 30.12 47.76 -17.23
CA CYS A 15 31.25 47.71 -18.12
C CYS A 15 31.67 46.26 -18.41
N ALA A 16 31.80 45.44 -17.38
CA ALA A 16 32.17 44.03 -17.52
C ALA A 16 31.16 43.23 -18.35
N CYS A 17 29.87 43.46 -18.10
CA CYS A 17 28.80 42.81 -18.87
C CYS A 17 28.81 43.24 -20.35
N ARG A 18 28.95 44.53 -20.61
CA ARG A 18 29.04 45.03 -21.99
C ARG A 18 30.26 44.47 -22.76
N PHE A 19 31.37 44.39 -22.07
CA PHE A 19 32.60 43.82 -22.66
C PHE A 19 32.46 42.35 -23.03
N LEU A 20 31.74 41.57 -22.18
CA LEU A 20 31.53 40.15 -22.41
C LEU A 20 30.27 39.82 -23.23
N GLY A 21 29.50 40.82 -23.66
CA GLY A 21 28.25 40.59 -24.38
C GLY A 21 27.14 39.94 -23.52
N PHE A 22 27.20 40.13 -22.18
CA PHE A 22 26.22 39.57 -21.27
C PHE A 22 25.14 40.58 -20.88
N GLU A 23 23.89 40.13 -20.87
CA GLU A 23 22.78 40.88 -20.33
C GLU A 23 22.88 40.97 -18.78
N ARG A 24 22.81 42.18 -18.19
CA ARG A 24 22.85 42.39 -16.72
C ARG A 24 21.69 41.70 -16.01
N THR A 25 20.53 41.67 -16.65
CA THR A 25 19.35 40.94 -16.16
C THR A 25 19.63 39.45 -16.02
N ALA A 26 20.34 38.84 -16.97
CA ALA A 26 20.74 37.45 -16.89
C ALA A 26 21.74 37.17 -15.75
N LEU A 27 22.70 38.11 -15.55
CA LEU A 27 23.70 38.01 -14.47
C LEU A 27 23.05 38.08 -13.07
N ARG A 28 22.03 38.93 -12.92
CA ARG A 28 21.30 39.15 -11.65
C ARG A 28 20.16 38.17 -11.46
N TYR A 29 19.85 37.37 -12.48
CA TYR A 29 18.76 36.40 -12.37
C TYR A 29 19.08 35.32 -11.34
N VAL A 30 18.24 35.28 -10.30
CA VAL A 30 18.25 34.20 -9.32
C VAL A 30 17.11 33.24 -9.65
N PRO A 31 17.40 31.98 -9.96
CA PRO A 31 16.36 31.01 -10.25
C PRO A 31 15.39 30.85 -9.06
N GLN A 32 14.14 31.24 -9.28
CA GLN A 32 13.11 31.17 -8.22
C GLN A 32 12.54 29.75 -8.05
N ARG A 33 12.66 28.90 -9.08
CA ARG A 33 12.13 27.53 -9.05
C ARG A 33 12.67 26.71 -7.87
N PRO A 34 13.99 26.67 -7.56
CA PRO A 34 14.50 25.89 -6.45
C PRO A 34 13.89 26.32 -5.11
N LEU A 35 13.71 27.61 -4.89
CA LEU A 35 13.11 28.17 -3.67
C LEU A 35 11.64 27.80 -3.54
N ARG A 36 10.88 27.93 -4.64
CA ARG A 36 9.45 27.56 -4.68
C ARG A 36 9.21 26.05 -4.57
N ASP A 37 10.18 25.24 -5.01
CA ASP A 37 10.10 23.78 -4.96
C ASP A 37 10.57 23.20 -3.63
N ALA A 38 11.33 23.95 -2.83
CA ALA A 38 11.92 23.46 -1.59
C ALA A 38 10.92 22.85 -0.59
N PRO A 39 9.77 23.48 -0.29
CA PRO A 39 8.78 22.89 0.62
C PRO A 39 8.21 21.57 0.09
N LEU A 40 7.89 21.51 -1.19
CA LEU A 40 7.35 20.30 -1.83
C LEU A 40 8.39 19.16 -1.87
N ARG A 41 9.65 19.49 -2.12
CA ARG A 41 10.76 18.52 -2.08
C ARG A 41 10.94 17.92 -0.69
N ALA A 42 10.93 18.77 0.35
CA ALA A 42 11.00 18.32 1.73
C ALA A 42 9.85 17.37 2.09
N LYS A 43 8.62 17.76 1.72
CA LYS A 43 7.43 16.95 1.98
C LYS A 43 7.45 15.63 1.23
N LEU A 44 7.86 15.61 -0.04
CA LEU A 44 7.99 14.37 -0.81
C LEU A 44 9.01 13.41 -0.20
N ARG A 45 10.15 13.91 0.31
CA ARG A 45 11.16 13.09 1.00
C ARG A 45 10.63 12.52 2.31
N GLU A 46 9.95 13.35 3.13
CA GLU A 46 9.31 12.92 4.37
C GLU A 46 8.32 11.76 4.11
N MET A 47 7.41 11.96 3.14
CA MET A 47 6.41 10.96 2.79
C MET A 47 7.01 9.68 2.20
N ALA A 48 8.05 9.81 1.37
CA ALA A 48 8.74 8.66 0.81
C ALA A 48 9.51 7.85 1.88
N ALA A 49 10.02 8.52 2.92
CA ALA A 49 10.62 7.86 4.08
C ALA A 49 9.57 7.13 4.92
N LEU A 50 8.38 7.73 5.11
CA LEU A 50 7.28 7.11 5.86
C LEU A 50 6.64 5.94 5.09
N TYR A 51 6.56 6.06 3.76
CA TYR A 51 5.93 5.06 2.85
C TYR A 51 6.89 4.63 1.74
N PRO A 52 7.97 3.87 2.04
CA PRO A 52 9.03 3.57 1.06
C PRO A 52 8.56 2.81 -0.19
N ARG A 53 7.41 2.13 -0.10
CA ARG A 53 6.82 1.36 -1.20
C ARG A 53 5.70 2.07 -1.96
N TRP A 54 5.41 3.33 -1.59
CA TRP A 54 4.43 4.13 -2.30
C TRP A 54 5.08 4.81 -3.52
N GLY A 55 4.53 4.57 -4.69
CA GLY A 55 4.91 5.28 -5.90
C GLY A 55 4.23 6.64 -6.02
N LEU A 56 4.66 7.42 -7.01
CA LEU A 56 4.17 8.77 -7.28
C LEU A 56 2.63 8.95 -7.19
N PRO A 57 1.78 8.09 -7.77
CA PRO A 57 0.33 8.31 -7.70
C PRO A 57 -0.23 8.36 -6.27
N ARG A 58 0.30 7.51 -5.36
CA ARG A 58 -0.13 7.51 -3.96
C ARG A 58 0.43 8.70 -3.17
N LEU A 59 1.65 9.10 -3.44
CA LEU A 59 2.24 10.31 -2.84
C LEU A 59 1.50 11.57 -3.30
N GLN A 60 1.12 11.67 -4.57
CA GLN A 60 0.30 12.76 -5.10
C GLN A 60 -1.06 12.82 -4.41
N TRP A 61 -1.75 11.68 -4.31
CA TRP A 61 -3.01 11.58 -3.60
C TRP A 61 -2.90 12.01 -2.13
N ARG A 62 -1.81 11.62 -1.45
CA ARG A 62 -1.58 12.02 -0.05
C ARG A 62 -1.34 13.52 0.08
N LEU A 63 -0.58 14.13 -0.84
CA LEU A 63 -0.39 15.58 -0.89
C LEU A 63 -1.72 16.32 -1.02
N GLU A 64 -2.59 15.85 -1.90
CA GLU A 64 -3.92 16.44 -2.11
C GLU A 64 -4.79 16.37 -0.86
N ARG A 65 -4.76 15.25 -0.13
CA ARG A 65 -5.47 15.09 1.15
C ARG A 65 -4.90 15.95 2.28
N GLU A 66 -3.63 16.28 2.23
CA GLU A 66 -3.00 17.23 3.17
C GLU A 66 -3.19 18.71 2.72
N GLY A 67 -4.05 18.95 1.72
CA GLY A 67 -4.36 20.29 1.21
C GLY A 67 -3.31 20.88 0.27
N MET A 68 -2.31 20.12 -0.12
CA MET A 68 -1.26 20.55 -1.07
C MET A 68 -1.67 20.25 -2.52
N HIS A 69 -2.48 21.12 -3.11
CA HIS A 69 -2.91 20.98 -4.50
C HIS A 69 -1.79 21.37 -5.48
N VAL A 70 -1.03 20.39 -5.92
CA VAL A 70 0.12 20.57 -6.81
C VAL A 70 -0.10 19.86 -8.14
N ASN A 71 0.25 20.52 -9.24
CA ASN A 71 0.20 19.90 -10.55
C ASN A 71 1.07 18.63 -10.60
N HIS A 72 0.48 17.51 -11.03
CA HIS A 72 1.14 16.20 -11.07
C HIS A 72 2.47 16.21 -11.85
N LYS A 73 2.59 16.99 -12.93
CA LYS A 73 3.84 17.13 -13.71
C LYS A 73 4.96 17.77 -12.86
N ARG A 74 4.59 18.72 -11.96
CA ARG A 74 5.56 19.33 -11.05
C ARG A 74 6.00 18.31 -10.00
N THR A 75 5.07 17.59 -9.41
CA THR A 75 5.36 16.51 -8.44
C THR A 75 6.21 15.43 -9.08
N GLU A 76 5.88 14.97 -10.29
CA GLU A 76 6.64 13.95 -11.01
C GLU A 76 8.08 14.38 -11.28
N ARG A 77 8.28 15.61 -11.73
CA ARG A 77 9.63 16.17 -11.97
C ARG A 77 10.46 16.15 -10.69
N LEU A 78 9.88 16.60 -9.57
CA LEU A 78 10.59 16.63 -8.28
C LEU A 78 10.81 15.23 -7.72
N TYR A 79 9.84 14.34 -7.83
CA TYR A 79 9.95 12.94 -7.44
C TYR A 79 11.13 12.23 -8.14
N ARG A 80 11.29 12.49 -9.45
CA ARG A 80 12.43 11.97 -10.22
C ARG A 80 13.75 12.63 -9.81
N LEU A 81 13.75 13.94 -9.60
CA LEU A 81 14.92 14.72 -9.18
C LEU A 81 15.46 14.25 -7.82
N GLU A 82 14.57 13.90 -6.89
CA GLU A 82 14.92 13.38 -5.57
C GLU A 82 15.27 11.89 -5.57
N GLY A 83 15.22 11.22 -6.71
CA GLY A 83 15.54 9.79 -6.81
C GLY A 83 14.56 8.86 -6.07
N LEU A 84 13.32 9.31 -5.81
CA LEU A 84 12.33 8.58 -5.01
C LEU A 84 11.64 7.45 -5.76
N ALA A 85 12.04 7.16 -7.01
CA ALA A 85 11.40 6.15 -7.83
C ALA A 85 11.48 4.75 -7.22
N VAL A 86 10.33 4.16 -6.93
CA VAL A 86 10.23 2.79 -6.41
C VAL A 86 10.62 1.81 -7.51
N ARG A 87 11.68 1.04 -7.29
CA ARG A 87 12.08 -0.03 -8.22
C ARG A 87 11.03 -1.13 -8.24
N ARG A 88 10.38 -1.32 -9.37
CA ARG A 88 9.44 -2.42 -9.58
C ARG A 88 10.10 -3.49 -10.43
N ARG A 89 10.01 -4.76 -9.98
CA ARG A 89 10.41 -5.89 -10.82
C ARG A 89 9.43 -5.98 -12.00
N ARG A 90 9.91 -5.83 -13.23
CA ARG A 90 9.08 -6.03 -14.43
C ARG A 90 8.67 -7.50 -14.50
N ARG A 91 7.41 -7.79 -14.27
CA ARG A 91 6.85 -9.13 -14.56
C ARG A 91 6.60 -9.23 -16.05
N LYS A 92 7.03 -10.33 -16.68
CA LYS A 92 6.58 -10.67 -18.04
C LYS A 92 5.05 -10.81 -17.98
N ARG A 93 4.34 -10.05 -18.81
CA ARG A 93 2.89 -10.21 -18.94
C ARG A 93 2.66 -11.49 -19.73
N VAL A 94 2.19 -12.55 -19.06
CA VAL A 94 1.62 -13.70 -19.72
C VAL A 94 0.17 -13.34 -20.03
N ALA A 95 -0.24 -13.42 -21.28
CA ALA A 95 -1.62 -13.24 -21.69
C ALA A 95 -2.43 -14.46 -21.23
N VAL A 96 -3.00 -14.39 -20.03
CA VAL A 96 -3.96 -15.38 -19.55
C VAL A 96 -5.35 -14.85 -19.82
N PRO A 97 -6.26 -15.65 -20.45
CA PRO A 97 -7.64 -15.25 -20.62
C PRO A 97 -8.26 -14.84 -19.29
N ARG A 98 -8.83 -13.63 -19.22
CA ARG A 98 -9.50 -13.15 -18.02
C ARG A 98 -10.92 -13.72 -17.99
N VAL A 99 -11.17 -14.66 -17.10
CA VAL A 99 -12.53 -15.09 -16.80
C VAL A 99 -13.19 -13.96 -15.98
N PRO A 100 -14.40 -13.50 -16.39
CA PRO A 100 -15.16 -12.54 -15.60
C PRO A 100 -15.38 -13.09 -14.19
N ARG A 101 -15.12 -12.27 -13.18
CA ARG A 101 -15.37 -12.63 -11.79
C ARG A 101 -16.76 -12.20 -11.40
N PRO A 102 -17.45 -12.92 -10.50
CA PRO A 102 -18.63 -12.39 -9.84
C PRO A 102 -18.27 -11.05 -9.20
N VAL A 103 -19.00 -10.01 -9.53
CA VAL A 103 -18.82 -8.70 -8.91
C VAL A 103 -19.48 -8.78 -7.54
N VAL A 104 -18.68 -8.75 -6.49
CA VAL A 104 -19.17 -8.65 -5.13
C VAL A 104 -19.53 -7.20 -4.89
N THR A 105 -20.80 -6.92 -4.62
CA THR A 105 -21.35 -5.55 -4.55
C THR A 105 -21.68 -5.09 -3.13
N GLN A 106 -21.64 -5.98 -2.15
CA GLN A 106 -21.97 -5.67 -0.78
C GLN A 106 -20.83 -6.05 0.18
N PRO A 107 -20.57 -5.23 1.22
CA PRO A 107 -19.67 -5.60 2.31
C PRO A 107 -20.12 -6.91 2.97
N ASN A 108 -19.18 -7.70 3.45
CA ASN A 108 -19.41 -8.99 4.09
C ASN A 108 -20.14 -10.04 3.23
N ASP A 109 -20.26 -9.83 1.90
CA ASP A 109 -20.77 -10.88 1.03
C ASP A 109 -19.75 -12.04 0.95
N THR A 110 -18.50 -11.75 0.65
CA THR A 110 -17.45 -12.76 0.55
C THR A 110 -16.15 -12.26 1.18
N TRP A 111 -15.65 -12.98 2.17
CA TRP A 111 -14.29 -12.77 2.68
C TRP A 111 -13.35 -13.80 2.06
N GLY A 112 -12.23 -13.34 1.53
CA GLY A 112 -11.13 -14.20 1.13
C GLY A 112 -10.20 -14.44 2.31
N ILE A 113 -9.85 -15.69 2.56
CA ILE A 113 -8.93 -16.07 3.64
C ILE A 113 -7.74 -16.84 3.07
N ASP A 114 -6.56 -16.62 3.66
CA ASP A 114 -5.31 -17.23 3.20
C ASP A 114 -4.23 -17.16 4.30
N PHE A 115 -3.10 -17.80 4.06
CA PHE A 115 -1.93 -17.77 4.94
C PHE A 115 -0.70 -17.21 4.24
N VAL A 116 0.05 -16.40 4.98
CA VAL A 116 1.39 -15.97 4.60
C VAL A 116 2.39 -16.43 5.65
N SER A 117 3.48 -17.06 5.23
CA SER A 117 4.53 -17.48 6.15
C SER A 117 5.74 -16.55 6.05
N ASP A 118 6.40 -16.31 7.19
CA ASP A 118 7.65 -15.59 7.30
C ASP A 118 8.47 -16.12 8.49
N GLN A 119 9.61 -15.50 8.80
CA GLN A 119 10.48 -15.92 9.89
C GLN A 119 10.96 -14.74 10.74
N LEU A 120 11.19 -15.01 12.00
CA LEU A 120 11.84 -14.10 12.93
C LEU A 120 13.36 -14.02 12.65
N ALA A 121 14.03 -13.03 13.22
CA ALA A 121 15.49 -12.88 13.17
C ALA A 121 16.23 -14.13 13.70
N SER A 122 15.61 -14.87 14.62
CA SER A 122 16.11 -16.16 15.13
C SER A 122 15.98 -17.33 14.15
N GLY A 123 15.39 -17.13 12.96
CA GLY A 123 15.08 -18.19 12.00
C GLY A 123 13.79 -18.97 12.32
N ARG A 124 13.15 -18.73 13.48
CA ARG A 124 11.91 -19.40 13.83
C ARG A 124 10.77 -18.91 12.95
N ARG A 125 10.08 -19.83 12.29
CA ARG A 125 8.97 -19.50 11.37
C ARG A 125 7.72 -19.09 12.15
N PHE A 126 6.95 -18.20 11.52
CA PHE A 126 5.58 -17.86 11.92
C PHE A 126 4.66 -17.80 10.70
N ARG A 127 3.38 -17.88 10.96
CA ARG A 127 2.32 -17.74 9.95
C ARG A 127 1.45 -16.55 10.30
N CYS A 128 0.98 -15.88 9.26
CA CYS A 128 -0.02 -14.83 9.33
C CYS A 128 -1.27 -15.31 8.62
N PHE A 129 -2.37 -15.48 9.34
CA PHE A 129 -3.69 -15.69 8.78
C PHE A 129 -4.23 -14.35 8.32
N THR A 130 -4.64 -14.27 7.06
CA THR A 130 -5.08 -13.03 6.41
C THR A 130 -6.52 -13.15 5.97
N VAL A 131 -7.31 -12.10 6.21
CA VAL A 131 -8.72 -12.00 5.81
C VAL A 131 -8.91 -10.70 5.05
N VAL A 132 -9.58 -10.75 3.89
CA VAL A 132 -9.87 -9.59 3.04
C VAL A 132 -11.30 -9.64 2.54
N ASP A 133 -12.06 -8.58 2.75
CA ASP A 133 -13.38 -8.42 2.15
C ASP A 133 -13.26 -8.17 0.64
N HIS A 134 -13.96 -8.95 -0.16
CA HIS A 134 -13.90 -8.88 -1.62
C HIS A 134 -14.61 -7.65 -2.19
N CYS A 135 -15.53 -7.02 -1.48
CA CYS A 135 -16.19 -5.79 -1.86
C CYS A 135 -15.34 -4.58 -1.48
N THR A 136 -15.15 -4.37 -0.18
CA THR A 136 -14.53 -3.15 0.36
C THR A 136 -13.01 -3.13 0.26
N ARG A 137 -12.38 -4.28 0.07
CA ARG A 137 -10.92 -4.47 0.14
C ARG A 137 -10.34 -4.25 1.54
N GLU A 138 -11.16 -4.06 2.55
CA GLU A 138 -10.69 -4.02 3.93
C GLU A 138 -10.09 -5.36 4.36
N ALA A 139 -9.14 -5.28 5.27
CA ALA A 139 -8.66 -6.42 6.03
C ALA A 139 -9.33 -6.40 7.42
N PRO A 140 -10.41 -7.19 7.64
CA PRO A 140 -11.08 -7.28 8.91
C PRO A 140 -10.13 -7.62 10.07
N GLY A 141 -9.17 -8.50 9.81
CA GLY A 141 -8.15 -8.84 10.77
C GLY A 141 -6.97 -9.59 10.18
N LEU A 142 -5.88 -9.63 10.93
CA LEU A 142 -4.70 -10.44 10.69
C LEU A 142 -4.33 -11.15 12.00
N THR A 143 -4.03 -12.44 11.95
CA THR A 143 -3.62 -13.21 13.15
C THR A 143 -2.25 -13.82 12.90
N VAL A 144 -1.29 -13.53 13.79
CA VAL A 144 0.11 -13.96 13.66
C VAL A 144 0.45 -14.91 14.79
N ALA A 145 0.90 -16.12 14.45
CA ALA A 145 1.32 -17.12 15.41
C ALA A 145 2.34 -18.09 14.80
N HIS A 146 3.05 -18.84 15.63
CA HIS A 146 3.93 -19.91 15.16
C HIS A 146 3.14 -21.05 14.52
N SER A 147 1.95 -21.36 15.06
CA SER A 147 1.05 -22.36 14.54
C SER A 147 -0.39 -21.84 14.61
N LEU A 148 -1.17 -22.15 13.59
CA LEU A 148 -2.55 -21.70 13.43
C LEU A 148 -3.40 -22.93 13.04
N PRO A 149 -3.70 -23.85 13.99
CA PRO A 149 -4.62 -24.94 13.75
C PRO A 149 -6.06 -24.42 13.55
N SER A 150 -6.95 -25.26 13.05
CA SER A 150 -8.34 -24.88 12.73
C SER A 150 -9.07 -24.14 13.85
N GLU A 151 -8.89 -24.57 15.10
CA GLU A 151 -9.53 -23.93 16.26
C GLU A 151 -9.00 -22.50 16.51
N ALA A 152 -7.71 -22.26 16.20
CA ALA A 152 -7.14 -20.91 16.29
C ALA A 152 -7.67 -20.01 15.17
N VAL A 153 -7.84 -20.56 13.97
CA VAL A 153 -8.47 -19.86 12.82
C VAL A 153 -9.92 -19.51 13.12
N ILE A 154 -10.68 -20.45 13.66
CA ILE A 154 -12.08 -20.25 14.08
C ILE A 154 -12.18 -19.11 15.10
N ARG A 155 -11.39 -19.14 16.17
CA ARG A 155 -11.36 -18.05 17.16
C ARG A 155 -11.00 -16.68 16.54
N ALA A 156 -10.06 -16.67 15.59
CA ALA A 156 -9.69 -15.45 14.90
C ALA A 156 -10.85 -14.92 14.05
N LEU A 157 -11.53 -15.78 13.32
CA LEU A 157 -12.72 -15.41 12.53
C LEU A 157 -13.86 -14.93 13.42
N ASP A 158 -14.12 -15.59 14.56
CA ASP A 158 -15.15 -15.16 15.51
C ASP A 158 -14.90 -13.75 16.04
N ALA A 159 -13.66 -13.43 16.37
CA ALA A 159 -13.30 -12.08 16.80
C ALA A 159 -13.52 -11.04 15.67
N MET A 160 -13.15 -11.37 14.44
CA MET A 160 -13.35 -10.48 13.28
C MET A 160 -14.84 -10.30 12.96
N ILE A 161 -15.64 -11.37 13.07
CA ILE A 161 -17.09 -11.34 12.87
C ILE A 161 -17.77 -10.46 13.91
N ALA A 162 -17.33 -10.53 15.17
CA ALA A 162 -17.87 -9.70 16.25
C ALA A 162 -17.64 -8.19 15.99
N GLU A 163 -16.55 -7.81 15.35
CA GLU A 163 -16.22 -6.42 15.06
C GLU A 163 -16.83 -5.90 13.76
N ARG A 164 -16.89 -6.75 12.72
CA ARG A 164 -17.19 -6.31 11.33
C ARG A 164 -18.49 -6.86 10.76
N GLY A 165 -19.15 -7.75 11.49
CA GLY A 165 -20.29 -8.50 11.00
C GLY A 165 -19.87 -9.78 10.29
N GLN A 166 -20.85 -10.68 10.13
CA GLN A 166 -20.64 -12.01 9.57
C GLN A 166 -20.60 -11.97 8.04
N PRO A 167 -19.62 -12.63 7.39
CA PRO A 167 -19.65 -12.82 5.95
C PRO A 167 -20.69 -13.90 5.57
N ALA A 168 -21.31 -13.72 4.40
CA ALA A 168 -22.15 -14.77 3.85
C ALA A 168 -21.32 -15.95 3.32
N ARG A 169 -20.11 -15.67 2.84
CA ARG A 169 -19.24 -16.67 2.19
C ARG A 169 -17.77 -16.48 2.57
N LEU A 170 -17.04 -17.61 2.65
CA LEU A 170 -15.58 -17.62 2.78
C LEU A 170 -14.96 -18.24 1.52
N SER A 171 -14.11 -17.48 0.84
CA SER A 171 -13.29 -17.97 -0.27
C SER A 171 -11.92 -18.40 0.25
N LEU A 172 -11.55 -19.67 0.07
CA LEU A 172 -10.39 -20.29 0.73
C LEU A 172 -9.72 -21.31 -0.20
N ASP A 173 -8.45 -21.57 0.06
CA ASP A 173 -7.73 -22.65 -0.61
C ASP A 173 -8.03 -24.02 0.02
N ASN A 174 -7.38 -25.06 -0.51
CA ASN A 174 -7.55 -26.43 -0.01
C ASN A 174 -6.58 -26.76 1.14
N GLY A 175 -6.17 -25.78 1.95
CA GLY A 175 -5.31 -25.98 3.11
C GLY A 175 -5.93 -26.97 4.13
N SER A 176 -5.09 -27.75 4.79
CA SER A 176 -5.51 -28.73 5.79
C SER A 176 -6.30 -28.10 6.94
N GLU A 177 -5.97 -26.87 7.29
CA GLU A 177 -6.60 -26.08 8.35
C GLU A 177 -8.06 -25.77 8.05
N PHE A 178 -8.40 -25.58 6.78
CA PHE A 178 -9.75 -25.26 6.30
C PHE A 178 -10.59 -26.50 5.95
N ARG A 179 -9.96 -27.68 5.85
CA ARG A 179 -10.64 -28.93 5.55
C ARG A 179 -10.89 -29.80 6.77
N SER A 180 -10.84 -29.22 7.95
CA SER A 180 -11.13 -29.93 9.19
C SER A 180 -12.61 -30.02 9.46
N ARG A 181 -13.05 -31.13 10.07
CA ARG A 181 -14.45 -31.28 10.50
C ARG A 181 -14.92 -30.16 11.43
N ALA A 182 -14.01 -29.64 12.27
CA ALA A 182 -14.32 -28.55 13.18
C ALA A 182 -14.63 -27.26 12.43
N PHE A 183 -13.88 -26.96 11.33
CA PHE A 183 -14.10 -25.78 10.51
C PHE A 183 -15.39 -25.88 9.72
N ASP A 184 -15.67 -27.05 9.13
CA ASP A 184 -16.90 -27.31 8.39
C ASP A 184 -18.13 -27.19 9.30
N ALA A 185 -18.10 -27.79 10.49
CA ALA A 185 -19.19 -27.69 11.48
C ALA A 185 -19.41 -26.23 11.93
N TRP A 186 -18.34 -25.49 12.24
CA TRP A 186 -18.40 -24.09 12.62
C TRP A 186 -19.05 -23.21 11.53
N ALA A 187 -18.67 -23.43 10.26
CA ALA A 187 -19.24 -22.69 9.14
C ALA A 187 -20.73 -23.01 8.93
N ALA A 188 -21.08 -24.30 9.02
CA ALA A 188 -22.47 -24.77 8.92
C ALA A 188 -23.35 -24.19 10.03
N ASP A 189 -22.90 -24.21 11.28
CA ASP A 189 -23.64 -23.68 12.45
C ASP A 189 -23.93 -22.17 12.30
N ARG A 190 -23.04 -21.45 11.59
CA ARG A 190 -23.20 -20.01 11.31
C ARG A 190 -23.90 -19.71 9.98
N GLY A 191 -24.19 -20.71 9.16
CA GLY A 191 -24.76 -20.52 7.83
C GLY A 191 -23.78 -19.82 6.84
N ILE A 192 -22.47 -20.00 7.03
CA ILE A 192 -21.44 -19.44 6.17
C ILE A 192 -21.11 -20.44 5.05
N GLU A 193 -21.25 -20.03 3.81
CA GLU A 193 -20.90 -20.85 2.64
C GLU A 193 -19.38 -20.91 2.43
N LEU A 194 -18.82 -22.11 2.30
CA LEU A 194 -17.40 -22.32 2.04
C LEU A 194 -17.15 -22.48 0.52
N LEU A 195 -16.45 -21.53 -0.08
CA LEU A 195 -16.07 -21.50 -1.50
C LEU A 195 -14.63 -21.97 -1.68
N PHE A 196 -14.43 -23.26 -1.88
CA PHE A 196 -13.10 -23.82 -2.12
C PHE A 196 -12.62 -23.47 -3.54
N ILE A 197 -11.41 -22.92 -3.61
CA ILE A 197 -10.75 -22.60 -4.88
C ILE A 197 -10.39 -23.89 -5.62
N GLN A 198 -10.75 -23.99 -6.88
CA GLN A 198 -10.45 -25.15 -7.70
C GLN A 198 -8.94 -25.26 -7.94
N PRO A 199 -8.34 -26.47 -7.80
CA PRO A 199 -6.94 -26.69 -8.15
C PRO A 199 -6.63 -26.21 -9.58
N GLY A 200 -5.53 -25.47 -9.75
CA GLY A 200 -5.14 -24.95 -11.06
C GLY A 200 -5.86 -23.68 -11.52
N LYS A 201 -6.76 -23.11 -10.71
CA LYS A 201 -7.42 -21.82 -10.99
C LYS A 201 -7.02 -20.71 -10.00
N PRO A 202 -5.77 -20.24 -10.02
CA PRO A 202 -5.27 -19.21 -9.09
C PRO A 202 -6.06 -17.89 -9.22
N ILE A 203 -6.75 -17.67 -10.34
CA ILE A 203 -7.57 -16.48 -10.58
C ILE A 203 -8.66 -16.31 -9.50
N GLN A 204 -9.12 -17.39 -8.89
CA GLN A 204 -10.18 -17.35 -7.87
C GLN A 204 -9.70 -16.73 -6.54
N ASN A 205 -8.39 -16.81 -6.21
CA ASN A 205 -7.81 -16.22 -4.98
C ASN A 205 -7.08 -14.88 -5.20
N THR A 206 -7.27 -14.22 -6.32
CA THR A 206 -6.47 -13.04 -6.69
C THR A 206 -6.58 -11.88 -5.68
N PHE A 207 -7.68 -11.79 -4.92
CA PHE A 207 -7.83 -10.75 -3.91
C PHE A 207 -6.87 -11.01 -2.74
N CYS A 208 -6.86 -12.24 -2.20
CA CYS A 208 -5.91 -12.65 -1.17
C CYS A 208 -4.48 -12.60 -1.68
N GLU A 209 -4.19 -13.12 -2.88
CA GLU A 209 -2.85 -13.04 -3.47
C GLU A 209 -2.36 -11.60 -3.62
N SER A 210 -3.24 -10.70 -4.10
CA SER A 210 -2.92 -9.28 -4.23
C SER A 210 -2.68 -8.62 -2.87
N PHE A 211 -3.50 -8.93 -1.87
CA PHE A 211 -3.35 -8.45 -0.51
C PHE A 211 -2.05 -8.99 0.12
N ASN A 212 -1.83 -10.30 0.07
CA ASN A 212 -0.65 -10.97 0.60
C ASN A 212 0.66 -10.47 -0.06
N SER A 213 0.61 -10.19 -1.36
CA SER A 213 1.74 -9.57 -2.07
C SER A 213 2.05 -8.17 -1.53
N ARG A 214 1.03 -7.39 -1.14
CA ARG A 214 1.22 -6.07 -0.54
C ARG A 214 1.71 -6.16 0.90
N LEU A 215 1.13 -7.06 1.70
CA LEU A 215 1.61 -7.35 3.05
C LEU A 215 3.10 -7.72 3.01
N ARG A 216 3.48 -8.61 2.11
CA ARG A 216 4.88 -9.00 1.94
C ARG A 216 5.77 -7.83 1.52
N ASP A 217 5.36 -7.06 0.52
CA ASP A 217 6.18 -5.98 -0.05
C ASP A 217 6.26 -4.76 0.88
N GLU A 218 5.16 -4.39 1.54
CA GLU A 218 5.07 -3.16 2.33
C GLU A 218 5.35 -3.37 3.84
N CYS A 219 5.28 -4.62 4.36
CA CYS A 219 5.50 -4.94 5.76
C CYS A 219 6.56 -6.02 5.96
N LEU A 220 6.33 -7.25 5.51
CA LEU A 220 7.20 -8.37 5.85
C LEU A 220 8.64 -8.18 5.35
N ASN A 221 8.82 -7.75 4.10
CA ASN A 221 10.14 -7.47 3.52
C ASN A 221 10.76 -6.14 3.99
N ALA A 222 10.02 -5.32 4.71
CA ALA A 222 10.48 -4.01 5.18
C ALA A 222 10.96 -4.05 6.64
N HIS A 223 10.66 -5.13 7.38
CA HIS A 223 10.98 -5.25 8.79
C HIS A 223 11.82 -6.51 9.06
N TRP A 224 12.61 -6.42 10.13
CA TRP A 224 13.37 -7.52 10.68
C TRP A 224 12.81 -7.86 12.06
N PHE A 225 11.94 -8.85 12.13
CA PHE A 225 11.16 -9.17 13.33
C PHE A 225 12.02 -9.86 14.39
N LEU A 226 12.18 -9.25 15.56
CA LEU A 226 12.96 -9.78 16.66
C LEU A 226 12.22 -10.82 17.48
N SER A 227 10.90 -10.68 17.59
CA SER A 227 10.03 -11.60 18.34
C SER A 227 8.67 -11.74 17.66
N LEU A 228 7.87 -12.70 18.11
CA LEU A 228 6.49 -12.87 17.63
C LEU A 228 5.63 -11.65 17.98
N ALA A 229 5.81 -11.07 19.17
CA ALA A 229 5.08 -9.87 19.59
C ALA A 229 5.46 -8.65 18.72
N ASP A 230 6.73 -8.53 18.34
CA ASP A 230 7.20 -7.52 17.41
C ASP A 230 6.57 -7.68 16.02
N ALA A 231 6.52 -8.91 15.50
CA ALA A 231 5.84 -9.22 14.24
C ALA A 231 4.34 -8.89 14.31
N GLN A 232 3.66 -9.26 15.40
CA GLN A 232 2.25 -8.93 15.63
C GLN A 232 2.01 -7.42 15.62
N PHE A 233 2.86 -6.66 16.32
CA PHE A 233 2.76 -5.19 16.38
C PHE A 233 2.91 -4.56 14.99
N HIS A 234 3.96 -4.87 14.25
CA HIS A 234 4.23 -4.26 12.95
C HIS A 234 3.19 -4.66 11.90
N ILE A 235 2.74 -5.92 11.89
CA ILE A 235 1.71 -6.40 10.96
C ILE A 235 0.36 -5.74 11.25
N GLU A 236 -0.01 -5.58 12.54
CA GLU A 236 -1.25 -4.88 12.91
C GLU A 236 -1.19 -3.39 12.58
N GLN A 237 -0.06 -2.71 12.81
CA GLN A 237 0.14 -1.33 12.40
C GLN A 237 0.00 -1.17 10.88
N TRP A 238 0.57 -2.11 10.11
CA TRP A 238 0.44 -2.11 8.67
C TRP A 238 -1.02 -2.33 8.24
N ARG A 239 -1.76 -3.26 8.87
CA ARG A 239 -3.19 -3.50 8.59
C ARG A 239 -4.02 -2.23 8.79
N ARG A 240 -3.81 -1.53 9.90
CA ARG A 240 -4.50 -0.26 10.16
C ARG A 240 -4.22 0.76 9.08
N ARG A 241 -2.94 0.98 8.73
CA ARG A 241 -2.56 1.89 7.64
C ARG A 241 -3.12 1.45 6.29
N TYR A 242 -3.14 0.14 6.02
CA TYR A 242 -3.73 -0.40 4.81
C TYR A 242 -5.21 -0.04 4.71
N ASN A 243 -5.97 -0.16 5.77
CA ASN A 243 -7.40 0.14 5.79
C ASN A 243 -7.69 1.66 5.75
N THR A 244 -6.93 2.49 6.50
CA THR A 244 -7.30 3.88 6.78
C THR A 244 -6.47 4.94 6.04
N GLU A 245 -5.28 4.59 5.59
CA GLU A 245 -4.37 5.58 4.98
C GLU A 245 -4.01 5.26 3.52
N ARG A 246 -4.10 4.00 3.14
CA ARG A 246 -3.66 3.54 1.84
C ARG A 246 -4.77 3.64 0.81
N PRO A 247 -4.63 4.45 -0.27
CA PRO A 247 -5.61 4.47 -1.34
C PRO A 247 -5.58 3.13 -2.08
N HIS A 248 -6.75 2.57 -2.34
CA HIS A 248 -6.88 1.32 -3.08
C HIS A 248 -7.35 1.59 -4.51
N GLU A 249 -6.73 0.94 -5.49
CA GLU A 249 -6.97 1.20 -6.92
C GLU A 249 -8.43 0.95 -7.33
N SER A 250 -9.11 -0.03 -6.73
CA SER A 250 -10.52 -0.33 -7.01
C SER A 250 -11.50 0.55 -6.24
N CYS A 251 -11.06 1.29 -5.24
CA CYS A 251 -11.88 2.20 -4.43
C CYS A 251 -11.45 3.67 -4.59
N PHE A 252 -10.49 3.91 -5.50
CA PHE A 252 -9.88 5.24 -5.67
C PHE A 252 -10.93 6.34 -5.92
N PRO A 253 -10.85 7.50 -5.26
CA PRO A 253 -9.73 7.96 -4.43
C PRO A 253 -9.80 7.57 -2.93
N LEU A 254 -10.69 6.64 -2.55
CA LEU A 254 -10.94 6.27 -1.17
C LEU A 254 -9.97 5.21 -0.66
N THR A 255 -9.79 5.18 0.66
CA THR A 255 -9.19 4.05 1.35
C THR A 255 -10.23 2.92 1.50
N PRO A 256 -9.82 1.66 1.79
CA PRO A 256 -10.77 0.58 2.03
C PRO A 256 -11.81 0.91 3.11
N ALA A 257 -11.41 1.51 4.24
CA ALA A 257 -12.31 1.86 5.33
C ALA A 257 -13.30 2.97 4.93
N GLU A 258 -12.84 4.00 4.22
CA GLU A 258 -13.73 5.05 3.72
C GLU A 258 -14.73 4.49 2.70
N PHE A 259 -14.28 3.59 1.84
CA PHE A 259 -15.17 2.94 0.89
C PHE A 259 -16.22 2.06 1.59
N ALA A 260 -15.83 1.33 2.64
CA ALA A 260 -16.79 0.56 3.44
C ALA A 260 -17.86 1.46 4.09
N GLN A 261 -17.49 2.65 4.56
CA GLN A 261 -18.42 3.60 5.15
C GLN A 261 -19.49 4.10 4.16
N THR A 262 -19.22 4.11 2.86
CA THR A 262 -20.23 4.51 1.86
C THR A 262 -21.44 3.58 1.82
N PHE A 263 -21.29 2.32 2.24
CA PHE A 263 -22.38 1.35 2.32
C PHE A 263 -23.19 1.47 3.60
N THR A 264 -22.62 2.02 4.68
CA THR A 264 -23.34 2.22 5.96
C THR A 264 -24.07 3.58 6.00
N ALA A 265 -23.66 4.51 5.16
CA ALA A 265 -24.23 5.86 5.08
C ALA A 265 -25.44 5.99 4.14
N SER A 266 -25.81 4.91 3.42
CA SER A 266 -27.06 4.91 2.63
C SER A 266 -28.22 4.49 3.55
N PRO A 267 -29.26 5.34 3.71
CA PRO A 267 -30.43 5.05 4.53
C PRO A 267 -31.28 3.92 3.96
#